data_c471ea0db616effc25f97946ffb7c2c3
#
_entry.id   c471ea0db616effc25f97946ffb7c2c3
#
_cell.length_a   1.000
_cell.length_b   1.000
_cell.length_c   1.000
_cell.angle_alpha   90.00
_cell.angle_beta   90.00
_cell.angle_gamma   90.00
#
_symmetry.space_group_name_H-M   'P 1'
#
loop_
_entity.id
_entity.type
_entity.pdbx_description
1 polymer ?
#
loop_
_entity_poly.entity_id
_entity_poly.type
_entity_poly.pdbx_seq_one_letter_code
_entity_poly.pdbx_strand_id
1 'polypeptide(L)'
;QNYLANKSFNRGKGTHEASASMSFVGNTKHTVPYMLKNSHLFESIPTAFIKGAFLDRMHRYNPGWEIKILKKDSFSKGYGLITDYIAAVLHALRNDDRTTLLKDYA
;
A
#
# COMPACT_ATOMS: atom_id res chain seq x y z
N GLN A 1 11.78 -1.60 8.96
CA GLN A 1 12.09 -2.54 7.86
C GLN A 1 11.73 -3.99 8.19
N ASN A 2 12.11 -4.51 9.35
CA ASN A 2 11.86 -5.91 9.71
C ASN A 2 10.38 -6.29 9.67
N TYR A 3 9.49 -5.40 10.10
CA TYR A 3 8.05 -5.67 10.07
C TYR A 3 7.52 -5.93 8.66
N LEU A 4 7.92 -5.11 7.69
CA LEU A 4 7.49 -5.30 6.28
C LEU A 4 8.06 -6.57 5.66
N ALA A 5 9.23 -7.03 6.13
CA ALA A 5 9.85 -8.25 5.63
C ALA A 5 9.29 -9.51 6.28
N ASN A 6 9.24 -9.53 7.61
CA ASN A 6 9.06 -10.75 8.41
C ASN A 6 7.80 -10.70 9.27
N LYS A 7 6.98 -9.63 9.16
CA LYS A 7 5.82 -9.38 10.03
C LYS A 7 6.15 -9.40 11.53
N SER A 8 7.42 -9.15 11.87
CA SER A 8 7.91 -9.13 13.25
C SER A 8 8.53 -7.78 13.60
N PHE A 9 8.41 -7.40 14.84
CA PHE A 9 9.02 -6.20 15.39
C PHE A 9 9.46 -6.43 16.84
N ASN A 10 10.47 -5.69 17.25
CA ASN A 10 10.98 -5.76 18.62
C ASN A 10 10.36 -4.64 19.46
N ARG A 11 9.86 -5.01 20.66
CA ARG A 11 9.40 -4.06 21.66
C ARG A 11 9.95 -4.47 23.02
N GLY A 12 10.79 -3.63 23.61
CA GLY A 12 11.53 -3.97 24.83
C GLY A 12 12.49 -5.14 24.59
N LYS A 13 12.39 -6.18 25.39
CA LYS A 13 13.24 -7.38 25.30
C LYS A 13 12.62 -8.51 24.46
N GLY A 14 11.45 -8.31 23.88
CA GLY A 14 10.71 -9.36 23.15
C GLY A 14 10.53 -9.04 21.67
N THR A 15 10.48 -10.10 20.85
CA THR A 15 10.06 -10.06 19.47
C THR A 15 8.58 -10.41 19.41
N HIS A 16 7.81 -9.57 18.72
CA HIS A 16 6.37 -9.73 18.53
C HIS A 16 6.06 -9.92 17.04
N GLU A 17 5.12 -10.77 16.76
CA GLU A 17 4.58 -10.97 15.41
C GLU A 17 3.24 -10.27 15.28
N ALA A 18 2.97 -9.74 14.09
CA ALA A 18 1.68 -9.15 13.75
C ALA A 18 1.40 -9.31 12.26
N SER A 19 0.13 -9.49 11.93
CA SER A 19 -0.33 -9.72 10.55
C SER A 19 -0.95 -8.48 9.90
N ALA A 20 -0.89 -7.33 10.54
CA ALA A 20 -1.47 -6.09 10.00
C ALA A 20 -0.77 -5.63 8.72
N SER A 21 -1.56 -5.11 7.78
CA SER A 21 -1.05 -4.40 6.61
C SER A 21 -0.80 -2.93 6.96
N MET A 22 0.14 -2.31 6.26
CA MET A 22 0.45 -0.89 6.43
C MET A 22 0.09 -0.11 5.17
N SER A 23 -0.55 1.02 5.34
CA SER A 23 -0.78 2.00 4.29
C SER A 23 -0.15 3.33 4.69
N PHE A 24 0.50 3.98 3.75
CA PHE A 24 1.11 5.29 3.93
C PHE A 24 0.33 6.28 3.07
N VAL A 25 -0.11 7.37 3.67
CA VAL A 25 -0.82 8.45 2.98
C VAL A 25 -0.05 9.74 3.19
N GLY A 26 0.17 10.47 2.14
CA GLY A 26 0.90 11.73 2.20
C GLY A 26 0.64 12.61 0.99
N ASN A 27 1.05 13.86 1.10
CA ASN A 27 1.01 14.81 0.00
C ASN A 27 2.41 15.01 -0.58
N THR A 28 2.48 15.31 -1.87
CA THR A 28 3.71 15.75 -2.50
C THR A 28 4.09 17.16 -2.03
N LYS A 29 5.37 17.45 -1.90
CA LYS A 29 5.87 18.79 -1.52
C LYS A 29 5.62 19.84 -2.59
N HIS A 30 5.65 19.43 -3.85
CA HIS A 30 5.45 20.26 -5.02
C HIS A 30 4.43 19.63 -5.96
N THR A 31 4.08 20.33 -7.03
CA THR A 31 3.20 19.77 -8.07
C THR A 31 3.85 18.55 -8.71
N VAL A 32 3.02 17.57 -9.10
CA VAL A 32 3.50 16.32 -9.69
C VAL A 32 4.41 16.54 -10.91
N PRO A 33 4.07 17.40 -11.88
CA PRO A 33 4.95 17.68 -13.02
C PRO A 33 6.33 18.22 -12.60
N TYR A 34 6.37 19.06 -11.55
CA TYR A 34 7.62 19.56 -11.01
C TYR A 34 8.46 18.43 -10.38
N MET A 35 7.81 17.59 -9.58
CA MET A 35 8.45 16.45 -8.90
C MET A 35 9.06 15.46 -9.91
N LEU A 36 8.31 15.11 -10.96
CA LEU A 36 8.77 14.20 -12.01
C LEU A 36 9.98 14.75 -12.79
N LYS A 37 10.09 16.07 -12.93
CA LYS A 37 11.20 16.72 -13.65
C LYS A 37 12.42 16.95 -12.78
N ASN A 38 12.25 17.28 -11.50
CA ASN A 38 13.31 17.82 -10.66
C ASN A 38 13.64 16.95 -9.45
N SER A 39 12.81 15.96 -9.13
CA SER A 39 12.94 15.17 -7.91
C SER A 39 12.32 13.78 -8.13
N HIS A 40 11.70 13.22 -7.10
CA HIS A 40 10.96 11.96 -7.15
C HIS A 40 9.72 12.01 -6.24
N LEU A 41 8.73 11.19 -6.54
CA LEU A 41 7.44 11.20 -5.85
C LEU A 41 7.51 10.77 -4.37
N PHE A 42 8.60 10.15 -3.95
CA PHE A 42 8.84 9.73 -2.57
C PHE A 42 9.57 10.77 -1.70
N GLU A 43 9.82 11.98 -2.21
CA GLU A 43 10.56 13.03 -1.48
C GLU A 43 9.91 13.40 -0.12
N SER A 44 8.60 13.24 0.00
CA SER A 44 7.87 13.49 1.25
C SER A 44 8.06 12.40 2.30
N ILE A 45 8.60 11.24 1.93
CA ILE A 45 8.90 10.15 2.85
C ILE A 45 10.25 10.41 3.51
N PRO A 46 10.40 10.17 4.82
CA PRO A 46 11.69 10.30 5.49
C PRO A 46 12.78 9.50 4.77
N THR A 47 13.96 10.09 4.59
CA THR A 47 15.08 9.49 3.84
C THR A 47 15.50 8.10 4.34
N ALA A 48 15.28 7.83 5.63
CA ALA A 48 15.51 6.50 6.22
C ALA A 48 14.66 5.40 5.57
N PHE A 49 13.53 5.76 4.97
CA PHE A 49 12.62 4.84 4.28
C PHE A 49 12.81 4.82 2.75
N ILE A 50 13.57 5.77 2.19
CA ILE A 50 13.88 5.81 0.75
C ILE A 50 15.09 4.91 0.46
N LYS A 51 15.06 3.70 0.96
CA LYS A 51 16.08 2.68 0.65
C LYS A 51 15.44 1.62 -0.23
N GLY A 52 16.19 1.09 -1.21
CA GLY A 52 15.70 0.09 -2.14
C GLY A 52 14.95 -1.05 -1.44
N ALA A 53 15.55 -1.62 -0.39
CA ALA A 53 14.93 -2.68 0.38
C ALA A 53 13.60 -2.32 1.08
N PHE A 54 13.30 -1.04 1.30
CA PHE A 54 11.99 -0.62 1.80
C PHE A 54 11.00 -0.46 0.65
N LEU A 55 11.45 0.17 -0.45
CA LEU A 55 10.62 0.39 -1.63
C LEU A 55 10.20 -0.94 -2.29
N ASP A 56 11.11 -1.92 -2.35
CA ASP A 56 10.84 -3.26 -2.88
C ASP A 56 9.72 -4.00 -2.11
N ARG A 57 9.46 -3.59 -0.86
CA ARG A 57 8.39 -4.16 -0.04
C ARG A 57 7.07 -3.39 -0.12
N MET A 58 7.03 -2.33 -0.91
CA MET A 58 5.81 -1.59 -1.19
C MET A 58 5.08 -2.26 -2.37
N HIS A 59 4.02 -2.99 -2.08
CA HIS A 59 3.31 -3.79 -3.08
C HIS A 59 2.51 -2.93 -4.07
N ARG A 60 2.15 -1.71 -3.68
CA ARG A 60 1.33 -0.83 -4.51
C ARG A 60 1.58 0.64 -4.20
N TYR A 61 1.62 1.44 -5.25
CA TYR A 61 1.55 2.89 -5.19
C TYR A 61 0.28 3.37 -5.88
N ASN A 62 -0.51 4.17 -5.18
CA ASN A 62 -1.73 4.78 -5.75
C ASN A 62 -1.47 6.26 -5.99
N PRO A 63 -1.44 6.72 -7.25
CA PRO A 63 -1.28 8.13 -7.59
C PRO A 63 -2.55 8.90 -7.22
N GLY A 64 -2.53 9.62 -6.10
CA GLY A 64 -3.70 10.33 -5.58
C GLY A 64 -4.25 11.40 -6.53
N TRP A 65 -3.41 11.95 -7.41
CA TRP A 65 -3.82 12.93 -8.40
C TRP A 65 -4.65 12.34 -9.57
N GLU A 66 -4.62 11.04 -9.78
CA GLU A 66 -5.45 10.35 -10.77
C GLU A 66 -6.81 9.94 -10.18
N ILE A 67 -6.95 9.99 -8.88
CA ILE A 67 -8.21 9.66 -8.21
C ILE A 67 -9.15 10.85 -8.33
N LYS A 68 -10.34 10.61 -8.88
CA LYS A 68 -11.38 11.64 -8.95
C LYS A 68 -11.77 12.09 -7.55
N ILE A 69 -11.92 13.40 -7.38
CA ILE A 69 -12.42 13.97 -6.13
C ILE A 69 -13.81 13.39 -5.84
N LEU A 70 -13.99 12.84 -4.65
CA LEU A 70 -15.28 12.31 -4.22
C LEU A 70 -16.28 13.46 -4.10
N LYS A 71 -17.37 13.36 -4.86
CA LYS A 71 -18.50 14.27 -4.82
C LYS A 71 -19.69 13.56 -4.19
N LYS A 72 -20.72 14.31 -3.81
CA LYS A 72 -21.94 13.76 -3.24
C LYS A 72 -22.57 12.67 -4.12
N ASP A 73 -22.44 12.80 -5.44
CA ASP A 73 -22.96 11.85 -6.43
C ASP A 73 -22.07 10.61 -6.60
N SER A 74 -20.90 10.59 -6.00
CA SER A 74 -19.98 9.43 -6.04
C SER A 74 -20.44 8.29 -5.11
N PHE A 75 -21.36 8.57 -4.22
CA PHE A 75 -21.89 7.56 -3.30
C PHE A 75 -23.04 6.79 -3.93
N SER A 76 -22.94 5.47 -3.95
CA SER A 76 -24.03 4.61 -4.42
C SER A 76 -25.26 4.76 -3.52
N LYS A 77 -26.45 4.78 -4.14
CA LYS A 77 -27.73 4.71 -3.45
C LYS A 77 -28.31 3.29 -3.42
N GLY A 78 -27.59 2.33 -4.00
CA GLY A 78 -27.97 0.93 -4.08
C GLY A 78 -27.28 0.07 -3.03
N TYR A 79 -27.49 -1.22 -3.16
CA TYR A 79 -26.80 -2.21 -2.33
C TYR A 79 -25.31 -2.27 -2.70
N GLY A 80 -24.47 -2.46 -1.71
CA GLY A 80 -23.03 -2.67 -1.87
C GLY A 80 -22.62 -4.07 -1.41
N LEU A 81 -21.38 -4.42 -1.70
CA LEU A 81 -20.78 -5.64 -1.14
C LEU A 81 -20.55 -5.46 0.36
N ILE A 82 -20.72 -6.55 1.10
CA ILE A 82 -20.39 -6.61 2.53
C ILE A 82 -18.86 -6.56 2.66
N THR A 83 -18.35 -5.42 3.11
CA THR A 83 -16.90 -5.17 3.18
C THR A 83 -16.19 -6.12 4.13
N ASP A 84 -16.84 -6.52 5.23
CA ASP A 84 -16.28 -7.46 6.20
C ASP A 84 -16.08 -8.86 5.59
N TYR A 85 -17.03 -9.30 4.77
CA TYR A 85 -16.90 -10.56 4.04
C TYR A 85 -15.72 -10.52 3.04
N ILE A 86 -15.61 -9.44 2.27
CA ILE A 86 -14.50 -9.26 1.34
C ILE A 86 -13.17 -9.23 2.08
N ALA A 87 -13.10 -8.53 3.21
CA ALA A 87 -11.91 -8.47 4.04
C ALA A 87 -11.50 -9.87 4.54
N ALA A 88 -12.47 -10.68 4.97
CA ALA A 88 -12.23 -12.06 5.40
C ALA A 88 -11.71 -12.93 4.26
N VAL A 89 -12.30 -12.83 3.07
CA VAL A 89 -11.85 -13.57 1.86
C VAL A 89 -10.42 -13.15 1.49
N LEU A 90 -10.13 -11.84 1.42
CA LEU A 90 -8.79 -11.34 1.09
C LEU A 90 -7.76 -11.76 2.14
N HIS A 91 -8.16 -11.81 3.41
CA HIS A 91 -7.29 -12.28 4.47
C HIS A 91 -6.97 -13.77 4.33
N ALA A 92 -7.95 -14.60 3.99
CA ALA A 92 -7.76 -16.03 3.74
C ALA A 92 -6.85 -16.28 2.52
N LEU A 93 -7.02 -15.49 1.45
CA LEU A 93 -6.22 -15.59 0.23
C LEU A 93 -4.78 -15.03 0.37
N ARG A 94 -4.46 -14.36 1.47
CA ARG A 94 -3.13 -13.73 1.66
C ARG A 94 -1.96 -14.71 1.55
N ASN A 95 -2.16 -15.95 1.96
CA ASN A 95 -1.12 -16.99 1.95
C ASN A 95 -1.20 -17.89 0.70
N ASP A 96 -2.14 -17.62 -0.20
CA ASP A 96 -2.32 -18.37 -1.44
C ASP A 96 -1.50 -17.70 -2.55
N ASP A 97 -0.36 -18.28 -2.88
CA ASP A 97 0.50 -17.80 -3.96
C ASP A 97 -0.04 -18.27 -5.32
N ARG A 98 -0.58 -17.32 -6.07
CA ARG A 98 -1.10 -17.54 -7.43
C ARG A 98 -0.26 -16.86 -8.50
N THR A 99 0.96 -16.48 -8.20
CA THR A 99 1.84 -15.79 -9.17
C THR A 99 2.12 -16.65 -10.41
N THR A 100 2.07 -17.97 -10.27
CA THR A 100 2.24 -18.90 -11.40
C THR A 100 1.09 -18.85 -12.41
N LEU A 101 -0.14 -18.54 -11.96
CA LEU A 101 -1.31 -18.44 -12.84
C LEU A 101 -1.24 -17.25 -13.79
N LEU A 102 -0.48 -16.21 -13.45
CA LEU A 102 -0.32 -15.02 -14.28
C LEU A 102 0.69 -15.22 -15.43
N LYS A 103 1.57 -16.22 -15.32
CA LYS A 103 2.58 -16.50 -16.36
C LYS A 103 1.96 -16.96 -17.69
N ASP A 104 0.76 -17.53 -17.64
CA ASP A 104 0.07 -18.03 -18.83
C ASP A 104 -0.69 -16.91 -19.56
N TYR A 105 -0.73 -15.69 -19.02
CA TYR A 105 -1.45 -14.53 -19.56
C TYR A 105 -0.52 -13.33 -19.87
N ALA A 106 0.81 -13.47 -19.72
CA ALA A 106 1.79 -12.40 -19.94
C ALA A 106 2.48 -12.49 -21.31
#